data_1dabd284d28e947d8abe273eafc8f476
#
_entry.id   1dabd284d28e947d8abe273eafc8f476
#
_cell.length_a   1.000
_cell.length_b   1.000
_cell.length_c   1.000
_cell.angle_alpha   90.00
_cell.angle_beta   90.00
_cell.angle_gamma   90.00
#
_symmetry.space_group_name_H-M   'P 1'
#
loop_
_entity.id
_entity.type
_entity.pdbx_description
1 polymer ?
#
loop_
_entity_poly.entity_id
_entity_poly.type
_entity_poly.pdbx_seq_one_letter_code
_entity_poly.pdbx_strand_id
1 'polypeptide(L)'
;VCVYAFAHYKLHYVCTECRLSFKRHYPEQGREHLCPTCSEPMRCAGHDFAAPSRHDVRAWSVVAAVLGEGLRYEGFEPCGCGKQPKYRPRTRAELRARRAAARREGIPLAEALSRRDAHVAEG
;
A
#
# COMPACT_ATOMS: atom_id res chain seq x y z
N VAL A 1 -14.83 10.50 7.26
CA VAL A 1 -14.78 9.24 6.58
C VAL A 1 -16.15 8.73 6.30
N CYS A 2 -16.35 8.32 5.12
CA CYS A 2 -17.63 7.84 4.68
C CYS A 2 -17.76 6.36 5.03
N VAL A 3 -18.75 6.03 5.86
CA VAL A 3 -19.02 4.64 6.21
C VAL A 3 -19.38 3.85 4.95
N TYR A 4 -19.95 4.52 3.97
CA TYR A 4 -20.32 3.88 2.72
C TYR A 4 -19.13 3.28 1.99
N ALA A 5 -17.95 3.84 2.15
CA ALA A 5 -16.76 3.32 1.47
C ALA A 5 -16.55 1.85 1.85
N PHE A 6 -16.82 1.50 3.09
CA PHE A 6 -16.63 0.12 3.52
C PHE A 6 -17.85 -0.76 3.25
N ALA A 7 -19.03 -0.17 3.15
CA ALA A 7 -20.25 -0.93 2.97
C ALA A 7 -20.55 -1.20 1.50
N HIS A 8 -20.18 -0.28 0.62
CA HIS A 8 -20.60 -0.32 -0.78
C HIS A 8 -19.47 -0.47 -1.78
N TYR A 9 -18.23 -0.19 -1.39
CA TYR A 9 -17.10 -0.30 -2.29
C TYR A 9 -16.27 -1.51 -1.96
N LYS A 10 -15.77 -2.17 -3.00
CA LYS A 10 -14.85 -3.26 -2.82
C LYS A 10 -13.44 -2.72 -2.67
N LEU A 11 -12.68 -3.37 -1.83
CA LEU A 11 -11.28 -3.05 -1.62
C LEU A 11 -10.42 -4.10 -2.28
N HIS A 12 -9.18 -3.75 -2.58
CA HIS A 12 -8.24 -4.71 -3.11
C HIS A 12 -7.61 -5.49 -1.98
N TYR A 13 -7.70 -6.80 -2.05
CA TYR A 13 -7.02 -7.71 -1.12
C TYR A 13 -5.97 -8.47 -1.90
N VAL A 14 -4.76 -8.52 -1.38
CA VAL A 14 -3.63 -9.05 -2.13
C VAL A 14 -2.90 -10.14 -1.36
N CYS A 15 -2.37 -11.09 -2.11
CA CYS A 15 -1.40 -12.05 -1.61
C CYS A 15 -0.09 -11.74 -2.30
N THR A 16 0.87 -11.20 -1.55
CA THR A 16 2.14 -10.80 -2.13
C THR A 16 3.01 -12.01 -2.47
N GLU A 17 2.80 -13.13 -1.76
CA GLU A 17 3.54 -14.35 -2.07
C GLU A 17 3.12 -14.95 -3.40
N CYS A 18 1.82 -14.97 -3.68
CA CYS A 18 1.30 -15.51 -4.93
C CYS A 18 1.19 -14.45 -6.03
N ARG A 19 1.38 -13.19 -5.66
CA ARG A 19 1.28 -12.04 -6.57
C ARG A 19 -0.09 -11.98 -7.24
N LEU A 20 -1.12 -11.98 -6.39
CA LEU A 20 -2.51 -11.94 -6.81
C LEU A 20 -3.24 -10.82 -6.10
N SER A 21 -4.24 -10.27 -6.77
CA SER A 21 -5.06 -9.20 -6.22
C SER A 21 -6.52 -9.50 -6.57
N PHE A 22 -7.38 -9.32 -5.58
CA PHE A 22 -8.81 -9.56 -5.74
C PHE A 22 -9.58 -8.39 -5.14
N LYS A 23 -10.68 -8.01 -5.79
CA LYS A 23 -11.59 -7.03 -5.20
C LYS A 23 -12.59 -7.77 -4.33
N ARG A 24 -12.69 -7.36 -3.07
CA ARG A 24 -13.62 -7.97 -2.11
C ARG A 24 -14.21 -6.89 -1.23
N HIS A 25 -15.42 -7.14 -0.75
CA HIS A 25 -16.01 -6.26 0.25
C HIS A 25 -15.22 -6.37 1.55
N TYR A 26 -15.34 -5.35 2.37
CA TYR A 26 -14.75 -5.40 3.70
C TYR A 26 -15.29 -6.63 4.43
N PRO A 27 -14.44 -7.45 5.04
CA PRO A 27 -14.91 -8.70 5.62
C PRO A 27 -15.76 -8.45 6.87
N GLU A 28 -16.65 -9.40 7.13
CA GLU A 28 -17.42 -9.37 8.37
C GLU A 28 -16.47 -9.55 9.54
N GLN A 29 -16.90 -9.07 10.69
CA GLN A 29 -16.09 -9.12 11.89
C GLN A 29 -15.65 -10.54 12.18
N GLY A 30 -14.38 -10.73 12.45
CA GLY A 30 -13.82 -12.01 12.76
C GLY A 30 -13.47 -12.87 11.56
N ARG A 31 -13.70 -12.39 10.34
CA ARG A 31 -13.39 -13.13 9.14
C ARG A 31 -12.24 -12.48 8.38
N GLU A 32 -11.53 -13.30 7.65
CA GLU A 32 -10.44 -12.82 6.80
C GLU A 32 -10.65 -13.36 5.40
N HIS A 33 -10.18 -12.59 4.41
CA HIS A 33 -10.16 -13.09 3.03
C HIS A 33 -8.89 -13.91 2.85
N LEU A 34 -9.06 -15.16 2.47
CA LEU A 34 -7.94 -16.07 2.26
C LEU A 34 -7.58 -16.14 0.78
N CYS A 35 -6.29 -16.27 0.50
CA CYS A 35 -5.83 -16.43 -0.86
C CYS A 35 -6.30 -17.78 -1.41
N PRO A 36 -6.99 -17.79 -2.57
CA PRO A 36 -7.47 -19.06 -3.12
C PRO A 36 -6.36 -20.02 -3.55
N THR A 37 -5.13 -19.52 -3.69
CA THR A 37 -4.01 -20.37 -4.11
C THR A 37 -3.25 -20.97 -2.95
N CYS A 38 -2.94 -20.16 -1.91
CA CYS A 38 -2.12 -20.62 -0.80
C CYS A 38 -2.87 -20.68 0.54
N SER A 39 -4.09 -20.17 0.58
CA SER A 39 -4.96 -20.16 1.76
C SER A 39 -4.46 -19.27 2.90
N GLU A 40 -3.44 -18.46 2.67
CA GLU A 40 -2.98 -17.52 3.68
C GLU A 40 -3.86 -16.27 3.68
N PRO A 41 -3.99 -15.59 4.82
CA PRO A 41 -4.77 -14.36 4.86
C PRO A 41 -4.19 -13.31 3.92
N MET A 42 -5.07 -12.68 3.14
CA MET A 42 -4.65 -11.61 2.25
C MET A 42 -4.66 -10.28 2.99
N ARG A 43 -3.83 -9.35 2.53
CA ARG A 43 -3.76 -8.01 3.11
C ARG A 43 -4.62 -7.05 2.34
N CYS A 44 -5.24 -6.11 3.05
CA CYS A 44 -5.99 -5.05 2.41
C CYS A 44 -5.01 -4.02 1.85
N ALA A 45 -5.06 -3.80 0.55
CA ALA A 45 -4.20 -2.82 -0.11
C ALA A 45 -4.91 -1.49 -0.34
N GLY A 46 -6.19 -1.38 0.02
CA GLY A 46 -6.95 -0.17 -0.19
C GLY A 46 -7.70 -0.20 -1.52
N HIS A 47 -8.49 0.83 -1.78
CA HIS A 47 -9.32 0.84 -2.99
C HIS A 47 -8.64 1.50 -4.18
N ASP A 48 -7.51 2.16 -3.98
CA ASP A 48 -6.75 2.79 -5.08
C ASP A 48 -5.57 1.97 -5.55
N PHE A 49 -5.48 0.74 -5.10
CA PHE A 49 -4.37 -0.12 -5.46
C PHE A 49 -4.46 -0.56 -6.92
N ALA A 50 -3.34 -0.44 -7.62
CA ALA A 50 -3.22 -0.93 -9.00
C ALA A 50 -2.21 -2.08 -8.98
N ALA A 51 -2.69 -3.29 -9.21
CA ALA A 51 -1.84 -4.46 -9.13
C ALA A 51 -0.84 -4.50 -10.28
N PRO A 52 0.43 -4.73 -9.98
CA PRO A 52 1.42 -4.99 -11.04
C PRO A 52 1.10 -6.31 -11.74
N SER A 53 1.70 -6.52 -12.91
CA SER A 53 1.62 -7.80 -13.57
C SER A 53 2.10 -8.90 -12.61
N ARG A 54 1.46 -10.06 -12.66
CA ARG A 54 1.84 -11.17 -11.80
C ARG A 54 3.30 -11.57 -11.96
N HIS A 55 3.84 -11.34 -13.15
CA HIS A 55 5.23 -11.71 -13.45
C HIS A 55 6.24 -10.63 -13.04
N ASP A 56 5.77 -9.47 -12.63
CA ASP A 56 6.65 -8.38 -12.22
C ASP A 56 7.05 -8.55 -10.75
N VAL A 57 8.01 -9.44 -10.52
CA VAL A 57 8.45 -9.78 -9.17
C VAL A 57 9.00 -8.55 -8.45
N ARG A 58 9.68 -7.67 -9.18
CA ARG A 58 10.27 -6.47 -8.55
C ARG A 58 9.20 -5.53 -8.03
N ALA A 59 8.18 -5.27 -8.85
CA ALA A 59 7.09 -4.40 -8.41
C ALA A 59 6.34 -5.01 -7.23
N TRP A 60 6.12 -6.32 -7.24
CA TRP A 60 5.44 -6.98 -6.14
C TRP A 60 6.27 -6.96 -4.86
N SER A 61 7.61 -6.96 -4.98
CA SER A 61 8.44 -6.83 -3.77
C SER A 61 8.27 -5.46 -3.12
N VAL A 62 8.06 -4.42 -3.94
CA VAL A 62 7.78 -3.08 -3.42
C VAL A 62 6.41 -3.06 -2.72
N VAL A 63 5.41 -3.68 -3.33
CA VAL A 63 4.08 -3.78 -2.71
C VAL A 63 4.19 -4.46 -1.35
N ALA A 64 4.94 -5.56 -1.27
CA ALA A 64 5.09 -6.28 -0.01
C ALA A 64 5.73 -5.38 1.06
N ALA A 65 6.74 -4.59 0.68
CA ALA A 65 7.39 -3.70 1.63
C ALA A 65 6.43 -2.61 2.14
N VAL A 66 5.65 -2.02 1.23
CA VAL A 66 4.69 -0.99 1.60
C VAL A 66 3.62 -1.54 2.53
N LEU A 67 3.01 -2.65 2.17
CA LEU A 67 1.96 -3.24 2.99
C LEU A 67 2.51 -3.77 4.31
N GLY A 68 3.77 -4.23 4.30
CA GLY A 68 4.42 -4.72 5.51
C GLY A 68 4.60 -3.64 6.57
N GLU A 69 4.60 -2.37 6.16
CA GLU A 69 4.67 -1.24 7.10
C GLU A 69 3.29 -0.75 7.52
N GLY A 70 2.23 -1.47 7.16
CA GLY A 70 0.88 -1.10 7.53
C GLY A 70 0.25 -0.02 6.66
N LEU A 71 0.87 0.30 5.54
CA LEU A 71 0.35 1.32 4.65
C LEU A 71 -0.61 0.73 3.63
N ARG A 72 -1.50 1.56 3.12
CA ARG A 72 -2.46 1.17 2.08
C ARG A 72 -2.43 2.18 0.95
N TYR A 73 -2.88 1.74 -0.21
CA TYR A 73 -3.00 2.60 -1.40
C TYR A 73 -4.37 3.23 -1.41
N GLU A 74 -4.56 4.22 -0.54
CA GLU A 74 -5.84 4.92 -0.42
C GLU A 74 -5.62 6.27 0.24
N GLY A 75 -6.56 7.19 0.00
CA GLY A 75 -6.51 8.51 0.60
C GLY A 75 -5.74 9.50 -0.23
N PHE A 76 -5.81 10.76 0.19
CA PHE A 76 -5.21 11.87 -0.53
C PHE A 76 -4.22 12.61 0.36
N GLU A 77 -3.25 13.25 -0.28
CA GLU A 77 -2.30 14.08 0.45
C GLU A 77 -3.04 15.23 1.11
N PRO A 78 -2.57 15.68 2.28
CA PRO A 78 -3.21 16.79 2.99
C PRO A 78 -2.84 18.13 2.37
N CYS A 79 -3.10 18.29 1.08
CA CYS A 79 -2.91 19.57 0.40
C CYS A 79 -4.26 20.25 0.29
N GLY A 80 -4.26 21.55 -0.03
CA GLY A 80 -5.50 22.28 -0.16
C GLY A 80 -6.39 21.82 -1.30
N CYS A 81 -5.85 21.10 -2.26
CA CYS A 81 -6.61 20.66 -3.43
C CYS A 81 -7.42 19.40 -3.18
N GLY A 82 -6.98 18.54 -2.25
CA GLY A 82 -7.66 17.29 -1.94
C GLY A 82 -7.72 16.29 -3.07
N LYS A 83 -6.91 16.45 -4.10
CA LYS A 83 -7.00 15.60 -5.29
C LYS A 83 -5.78 14.74 -5.54
N GLN A 84 -4.69 14.99 -4.86
CA GLN A 84 -3.47 14.24 -5.10
C GLN A 84 -3.44 13.00 -4.21
N PRO A 85 -3.36 11.80 -4.80
CA PRO A 85 -3.31 10.57 -4.00
C PRO A 85 -2.08 10.55 -3.11
N LYS A 86 -2.20 9.90 -1.97
CA LYS A 86 -1.06 9.72 -1.09
C LYS A 86 0.04 8.95 -1.82
N TYR A 87 1.28 9.39 -1.61
CA TYR A 87 2.41 8.76 -2.26
C TYR A 87 2.71 7.40 -1.65
N ARG A 88 3.01 6.46 -2.51
CA ARG A 88 3.58 5.17 -2.14
C ARG A 88 4.62 4.81 -3.18
N PRO A 89 5.78 4.29 -2.80
CA PRO A 89 6.80 3.89 -3.78
C PRO A 89 6.25 2.84 -4.73
N ARG A 90 6.66 2.92 -5.98
CA ARG A 90 6.24 1.95 -6.98
C ARG A 90 7.42 1.19 -7.58
N THR A 91 8.63 1.69 -7.40
CA THR A 91 9.82 1.04 -7.93
C THR A 91 10.79 0.74 -6.81
N ARG A 92 11.69 -0.20 -7.07
CA ARG A 92 12.71 -0.54 -6.08
C ARG A 92 13.66 0.62 -5.83
N ALA A 93 13.91 1.44 -6.85
CA ALA A 93 14.74 2.62 -6.67
C ALA A 93 14.09 3.60 -5.70
N GLU A 94 12.79 3.85 -5.85
CA GLU A 94 12.06 4.71 -4.94
C GLU A 94 12.09 4.14 -3.52
N LEU A 95 11.91 2.83 -3.40
CA LEU A 95 11.95 2.17 -2.10
C LEU A 95 13.32 2.31 -1.45
N ARG A 96 14.38 2.10 -2.20
CA ARG A 96 15.74 2.24 -1.68
C ARG A 96 16.00 3.65 -1.18
N ALA A 97 15.55 4.63 -1.95
CA ALA A 97 15.74 6.03 -1.56
C ALA A 97 15.05 6.34 -0.22
N ARG A 98 13.83 5.82 -0.03
CA ARG A 98 13.10 6.05 1.22
C ARG A 98 13.71 5.29 2.39
N ARG A 99 14.22 4.09 2.15
CA ARG A 99 14.92 3.35 3.21
C ARG A 99 16.18 4.09 3.63
N ALA A 100 16.90 4.64 2.68
CA ALA A 100 18.09 5.44 3.01
C ALA A 100 17.72 6.69 3.79
N ALA A 101 16.63 7.36 3.38
CA ALA A 101 16.16 8.54 4.09
C ALA A 101 15.76 8.21 5.51
N ALA A 102 15.07 7.08 5.72
CA ALA A 102 14.66 6.67 7.06
C ALA A 102 15.87 6.47 7.97
N ARG A 103 16.91 5.82 7.46
CA ARG A 103 18.13 5.60 8.23
C ARG A 103 18.86 6.91 8.50
N ARG A 104 18.97 7.75 7.49
CA ARG A 104 19.70 9.03 7.60
C ARG A 104 19.05 9.95 8.63
N GLU A 105 17.73 9.97 8.65
CA GLU A 105 16.98 10.91 9.49
C GLU A 105 16.49 10.29 10.79
N GLY A 106 16.65 8.98 10.94
CA GLY A 106 16.20 8.31 12.17
C GLY A 106 14.69 8.29 12.32
N ILE A 107 13.95 8.21 11.21
CA ILE A 107 12.49 8.20 11.25
C ILE A 107 11.96 6.81 10.91
N PRO A 108 10.70 6.51 11.28
CA PRO A 108 10.10 5.23 10.91
C PRO A 108 10.02 5.07 9.39
N LEU A 109 10.19 3.85 8.92
CA LEU A 109 10.13 3.58 7.50
C LEU A 109 8.77 3.96 6.92
N ALA A 110 7.68 3.70 7.65
CA ALA A 110 6.35 4.05 7.17
C ALA A 110 6.25 5.55 6.84
N GLU A 111 6.87 6.38 7.66
CA GLU A 111 6.86 7.81 7.41
C GLU A 111 7.66 8.15 6.14
N ALA A 112 8.83 7.56 5.99
CA ALA A 112 9.67 7.81 4.81
C ALA A 112 8.98 7.33 3.53
N LEU A 113 8.29 6.19 3.59
CA LEU A 113 7.59 5.66 2.43
C LEU A 113 6.43 6.53 1.99
N SER A 114 5.94 7.40 2.86
CA SER A 114 4.84 8.30 2.54
C SER A 114 5.30 9.62 1.97
N ARG A 115 6.60 9.84 1.84
CA ARG A 115 7.14 11.07 1.28
C ARG A 115 7.25 10.98 -0.23
N ARG A 116 6.66 11.93 -0.92
CA ARG A 116 6.74 11.99 -2.37
C ARG A 116 8.17 12.25 -2.85
N ASP A 117 8.92 13.03 -2.09
CA ASP A 117 10.32 13.31 -2.41
C ASP A 117 11.17 12.87 -1.23
N ALA A 118 12.02 11.87 -1.47
CA ALA A 118 12.86 11.30 -0.42
C ALA A 118 13.94 12.26 0.05
N HIS A 119 14.25 13.28 -0.75
CA HIS A 119 15.33 14.21 -0.44
C HIS A 119 14.87 15.53 0.16
N VAL A 120 13.57 15.72 0.27
CA VAL A 120 13.07 16.96 0.86
C VAL A 120 13.27 16.92 2.36
N ALA A 121 14.02 17.89 2.86
CA ALA A 121 14.18 18.03 4.29
C ALA A 121 12.85 18.51 4.87
N GLU A 122 12.58 18.09 6.09
CA GLU A 122 11.39 18.56 6.76
C GLU A 122 11.49 20.04 7.01
N GLY A 123 10.58 20.75 6.43
CA GLY A 123 10.52 22.19 6.62
C GLY A 123 9.64 22.54 7.79
#